data_cd2ea4e8e193e872d3bf091809e5164b
#
_entry.id   cd2ea4e8e193e872d3bf091809e5164b
#
_cell.length_a   1.000
_cell.length_b   1.000
_cell.length_c   1.000
_cell.angle_alpha   90.00
_cell.angle_beta   90.00
_cell.angle_gamma   90.00
#
_symmetry.space_group_name_H-M   'P 1'
#
loop_
_entity.id
_entity.type
_entity.pdbx_description
1 polymer ?
#
loop_
_entity_poly.entity_id
_entity_poly.type
_entity_poly.pdbx_seq_one_letter_code
_entity_poly.pdbx_strand_id
1 'polypeptide(L)'
;MTALRIFLSMLSLFCWVAVKAQVGVILTESLWKIKEDNKTGKLSVYSEEGKLLLNNIDSIKPLKGHMFIVTKNHLKGIYDTQGKELIPIKYNKIERFGDSWSFFWKVYLNGLQGLYTYEGKEVLSAEYENISSIDRGFGKAANLIVKEKGQYGMFNAEGERLIKSEYDDVKFANGHYYFQKGEKKDYLKRDKQILLKGISIKGQITNWVEEKGNSKQISYFIFEDNKGRFGLFDENDSALISPQYESMDSYYNISSGNKDYLVVKQNARFGVIDLSNKVVIPFKYKSFSKIYIRDHIALEDEKGYILCSLKDNSIFQSLHFNDIRETSGSYAVIEKEGKEALLNKLTLDLLFPFKYEEIVIVEEDSLFSVRMANMVLLTKTIRLLFHACTTNGCTKWAVISLL
;
A
#
# COMPACT_ATOMS: atom_id res chain seq x y z
N MET A 1 0.20 57.85 -19.19
CA MET A 1 1.20 57.02 -19.89
C MET A 1 1.44 55.67 -19.20
N THR A 2 0.45 55.09 -18.51
CA THR A 2 0.56 53.82 -17.75
C THR A 2 -0.37 52.71 -18.27
N ALA A 3 -1.23 53.02 -19.23
CA ALA A 3 -2.17 52.04 -19.80
C ALA A 3 -1.65 51.33 -21.08
N LEU A 4 -0.54 51.82 -21.67
CA LEU A 4 0.01 51.25 -22.91
C LEU A 4 1.08 50.17 -22.68
N ARG A 5 1.57 50.00 -21.42
CA ARG A 5 2.57 48.97 -21.07
C ARG A 5 1.97 47.63 -20.61
N ILE A 6 0.69 47.59 -20.30
CA ILE A 6 -0.02 46.37 -19.90
C ILE A 6 -0.56 45.57 -21.08
N PHE A 7 -0.69 46.25 -22.26
CA PHE A 7 -1.20 45.59 -23.48
C PHE A 7 -0.13 44.82 -24.25
N LEU A 8 1.15 45.05 -23.98
CA LEU A 8 2.26 44.36 -24.66
C LEU A 8 2.77 43.12 -23.92
N SER A 9 2.30 42.86 -22.69
CA SER A 9 2.70 41.66 -21.92
C SER A 9 1.68 40.50 -21.99
N MET A 10 0.55 40.68 -22.68
CA MET A 10 -0.47 39.66 -22.90
C MET A 10 -0.56 39.14 -24.33
N LEU A 11 0.36 39.49 -25.20
CA LEU A 11 0.39 39.02 -26.61
C LEU A 11 1.39 37.88 -26.83
N SER A 12 1.80 37.15 -25.80
CA SER A 12 2.55 35.90 -25.93
C SER A 12 1.66 34.64 -25.94
N LEU A 13 0.37 34.80 -26.16
CA LEU A 13 -0.56 33.71 -26.43
C LEU A 13 -0.75 33.54 -27.95
N PHE A 14 -0.11 32.53 -28.50
CA PHE A 14 -0.51 31.78 -29.68
C PHE A 14 -1.24 32.59 -30.77
N CYS A 15 -0.55 33.41 -31.54
CA CYS A 15 -1.09 33.91 -32.76
C CYS A 15 -0.71 32.98 -33.91
N TRP A 16 -1.56 32.02 -34.25
CA TRP A 16 -1.56 31.35 -35.55
C TRP A 16 -2.08 32.32 -36.58
N VAL A 17 -1.21 33.12 -37.14
CA VAL A 17 -1.59 33.94 -38.31
C VAL A 17 -1.27 33.13 -39.57
N ALA A 18 -2.28 32.49 -40.12
CA ALA A 18 -2.21 31.98 -41.47
C ALA A 18 -2.27 33.16 -42.44
N VAL A 19 -1.15 33.69 -42.83
CA VAL A 19 -1.08 34.62 -43.99
C VAL A 19 -1.09 33.78 -45.25
N LYS A 20 -2.19 33.80 -46.01
CA LYS A 20 -2.25 33.28 -47.37
C LYS A 20 -1.39 34.18 -48.30
N ALA A 21 -0.10 33.96 -48.29
CA ALA A 21 0.82 34.38 -49.37
C ALA A 21 1.28 33.13 -50.12
N GLN A 22 1.73 33.26 -51.34
CA GLN A 22 2.09 32.14 -52.23
C GLN A 22 3.17 31.17 -51.68
N VAL A 23 3.69 31.43 -50.48
CA VAL A 23 4.46 30.49 -49.62
C VAL A 23 4.08 30.81 -48.18
N GLY A 24 3.29 29.97 -47.53
CA GLY A 24 2.97 30.13 -46.12
C GLY A 24 4.20 29.84 -45.27
N VAL A 25 4.64 30.80 -44.46
CA VAL A 25 5.70 30.61 -43.48
C VAL A 25 5.05 30.56 -42.12
N ILE A 26 5.08 29.43 -41.44
CA ILE A 26 4.66 29.27 -40.06
C ILE A 26 5.91 29.48 -39.21
N LEU A 27 5.93 30.60 -38.47
CA LEU A 27 6.97 30.83 -37.45
C LEU A 27 6.49 30.17 -36.13
N THR A 28 7.24 29.20 -35.63
CA THR A 28 7.15 28.77 -34.26
C THR A 28 8.10 29.61 -33.40
N GLU A 29 7.86 29.80 -32.12
CA GLU A 29 8.78 30.51 -31.19
C GLU A 29 10.19 29.89 -31.14
N SER A 30 10.43 28.88 -31.92
CA SER A 30 11.68 28.18 -32.07
C SER A 30 12.27 28.47 -33.45
N LEU A 31 13.54 28.43 -33.52
CA LEU A 31 14.51 28.55 -34.57
C LEU A 31 14.20 27.82 -35.91
N TRP A 32 12.99 27.32 -36.13
CA TRP A 32 12.59 26.58 -37.31
C TRP A 32 11.74 27.43 -38.25
N LYS A 33 12.15 27.49 -39.52
CA LYS A 33 11.35 28.07 -40.61
C LYS A 33 10.65 26.93 -41.34
N ILE A 34 9.31 26.94 -41.37
CA ILE A 34 8.50 25.90 -41.99
C ILE A 34 7.92 26.46 -43.29
N LYS A 35 8.12 25.76 -44.40
CA LYS A 35 7.52 26.07 -45.68
C LYS A 35 6.59 24.93 -46.09
N GLU A 36 5.39 25.30 -46.56
CA GLU A 36 4.42 24.36 -47.11
C GLU A 36 4.54 24.37 -48.65
N ASP A 37 4.54 23.20 -49.24
CA ASP A 37 4.41 23.02 -50.69
C ASP A 37 2.93 23.11 -51.07
N ASN A 38 2.57 24.15 -51.82
CA ASN A 38 1.18 24.44 -52.19
C ASN A 38 0.52 23.36 -53.07
N LYS A 39 1.30 22.48 -53.71
CA LYS A 39 0.78 21.41 -54.57
C LYS A 39 0.47 20.14 -53.77
N THR A 40 1.32 19.83 -52.82
CA THR A 40 1.26 18.57 -52.08
C THR A 40 0.76 18.74 -50.64
N GLY A 41 0.73 19.98 -50.12
CA GLY A 41 0.43 20.27 -48.71
C GLY A 41 1.51 19.75 -47.74
N LYS A 42 2.65 19.31 -48.26
CA LYS A 42 3.74 18.79 -47.42
C LYS A 42 4.62 19.90 -46.89
N LEU A 43 5.17 19.70 -45.71
CA LEU A 43 6.02 20.67 -45.04
C LEU A 43 7.50 20.37 -45.25
N SER A 44 8.29 21.43 -45.38
CA SER A 44 9.76 21.42 -45.33
C SER A 44 10.22 22.30 -44.17
N VAL A 45 11.16 21.80 -43.38
CA VAL A 45 11.69 22.45 -42.17
C VAL A 45 13.13 22.90 -42.44
N TYR A 46 13.43 24.13 -42.11
CA TYR A 46 14.75 24.74 -42.28
C TYR A 46 15.25 25.27 -40.91
N SER A 47 16.55 25.24 -40.69
CA SER A 47 17.18 25.96 -39.58
C SER A 47 17.03 27.47 -39.73
N GLU A 48 17.43 28.21 -38.72
CA GLU A 48 17.44 29.69 -38.75
C GLU A 48 18.34 30.22 -39.88
N GLU A 49 19.46 29.55 -40.16
CA GLU A 49 20.41 29.87 -41.22
C GLU A 49 19.92 29.42 -42.62
N GLY A 50 18.78 28.77 -42.70
CA GLY A 50 18.19 28.33 -43.96
C GLY A 50 18.65 26.95 -44.44
N LYS A 51 19.33 26.17 -43.62
CA LYS A 51 19.67 24.76 -43.93
C LYS A 51 18.43 23.88 -43.85
N LEU A 52 18.17 23.06 -44.85
CA LEU A 52 17.09 22.09 -44.86
C LEU A 52 17.35 21.02 -43.79
N LEU A 53 16.45 20.87 -42.82
CA LEU A 53 16.51 19.89 -41.76
C LEU A 53 15.62 18.66 -42.07
N LEU A 54 14.36 18.92 -42.44
CA LEU A 54 13.38 17.87 -42.74
C LEU A 54 12.58 18.25 -44.00
N ASN A 55 12.16 17.26 -44.78
CA ASN A 55 11.31 17.47 -45.95
C ASN A 55 10.22 16.43 -46.08
N ASN A 56 9.21 16.75 -46.87
CA ASN A 56 8.08 15.84 -47.13
C ASN A 56 7.37 15.39 -45.88
N ILE A 57 7.10 16.32 -44.97
CA ILE A 57 6.46 16.12 -43.65
C ILE A 57 4.97 16.38 -43.76
N ASP A 58 4.13 15.52 -43.12
CA ASP A 58 2.68 15.68 -43.12
C ASP A 58 2.22 16.72 -42.10
N SER A 59 2.83 16.72 -40.91
CA SER A 59 2.51 17.69 -39.85
C SER A 59 3.61 17.79 -38.81
N ILE A 60 3.64 18.93 -38.13
CA ILE A 60 4.55 19.22 -37.03
C ILE A 60 3.72 19.74 -35.86
N LYS A 61 3.88 19.15 -34.68
CA LYS A 61 3.21 19.56 -33.45
C LYS A 61 4.24 19.92 -32.38
N PRO A 62 4.23 21.16 -31.88
CA PRO A 62 5.16 21.53 -30.78
C PRO A 62 4.83 20.79 -29.48
N LEU A 63 5.87 20.49 -28.75
CA LEU A 63 5.83 19.91 -27.40
C LEU A 63 6.49 20.88 -26.41
N LYS A 64 6.16 20.76 -25.14
CA LYS A 64 6.90 21.45 -24.08
C LYS A 64 8.36 20.98 -24.08
N GLY A 65 9.31 21.89 -23.79
CA GLY A 65 10.73 21.55 -23.67
C GLY A 65 11.49 21.56 -25.00
N HIS A 66 11.12 22.45 -25.93
CA HIS A 66 11.84 22.68 -27.19
C HIS A 66 11.93 21.44 -28.08
N MET A 67 10.84 20.71 -28.20
CA MET A 67 10.73 19.51 -29.06
C MET A 67 9.48 19.56 -29.92
N PHE A 68 9.48 18.74 -30.97
CA PHE A 68 8.37 18.60 -31.91
C PHE A 68 8.05 17.14 -32.19
N ILE A 69 6.76 16.81 -32.23
CA ILE A 69 6.32 15.58 -32.91
C ILE A 69 6.24 15.88 -34.38
N VAL A 70 6.99 15.13 -35.16
CA VAL A 70 6.98 15.17 -36.60
C VAL A 70 6.23 13.96 -37.13
N THR A 71 5.28 14.18 -38.06
CA THR A 71 4.55 13.10 -38.73
C THR A 71 4.92 13.07 -40.22
N LYS A 72 5.30 11.88 -40.69
CA LYS A 72 5.62 11.63 -42.10
C LYS A 72 5.04 10.28 -42.51
N ASN A 73 4.25 10.24 -43.60
CA ASN A 73 3.55 9.02 -44.02
C ASN A 73 2.79 8.32 -42.89
N HIS A 74 2.05 9.13 -42.10
CA HIS A 74 1.29 8.71 -40.93
C HIS A 74 2.11 8.18 -39.74
N LEU A 75 3.43 8.06 -39.87
CA LEU A 75 4.35 7.66 -38.82
C LEU A 75 4.90 8.89 -38.09
N LYS A 76 5.20 8.71 -36.80
CA LYS A 76 5.61 9.79 -35.91
C LYS A 76 7.02 9.55 -35.37
N GLY A 77 7.72 10.67 -35.16
CA GLY A 77 8.99 10.77 -34.47
C GLY A 77 9.06 12.03 -33.62
N ILE A 78 10.10 12.20 -32.84
CA ILE A 78 10.38 13.42 -32.06
C ILE A 78 11.73 13.99 -32.46
N TYR A 79 11.75 15.33 -32.65
CA TYR A 79 12.94 16.12 -32.99
C TYR A 79 13.08 17.27 -32.00
N ASP A 80 14.30 17.67 -31.69
CA ASP A 80 14.58 18.90 -30.95
C ASP A 80 14.57 20.14 -31.88
N THR A 81 14.74 21.32 -31.27
CA THR A 81 14.77 22.61 -32.01
C THR A 81 15.98 22.77 -32.96
N GLN A 82 17.01 21.96 -32.79
CA GLN A 82 18.19 21.95 -33.68
C GLN A 82 18.05 20.98 -34.88
N GLY A 83 16.94 20.27 -34.95
CA GLY A 83 16.67 19.27 -35.97
C GLY A 83 17.32 17.93 -35.73
N LYS A 84 17.81 17.69 -34.49
CA LYS A 84 18.31 16.39 -34.08
C LYS A 84 17.14 15.44 -33.85
N GLU A 85 17.21 14.27 -34.43
CA GLU A 85 16.28 13.18 -34.19
C GLU A 85 16.48 12.62 -32.77
N LEU A 86 15.45 12.73 -31.93
CA LEU A 86 15.40 12.12 -30.62
C LEU A 86 14.71 10.76 -30.67
N ILE A 87 13.61 10.68 -31.43
CA ILE A 87 12.88 9.42 -31.66
C ILE A 87 12.61 9.31 -33.17
N PRO A 88 13.00 8.21 -33.81
CA PRO A 88 12.87 8.06 -35.24
C PRO A 88 11.41 8.05 -35.74
N ILE A 89 11.18 8.53 -36.98
CA ILE A 89 9.85 8.54 -37.60
C ILE A 89 9.51 7.10 -38.06
N LYS A 90 9.09 6.27 -37.17
CA LYS A 90 8.67 4.89 -37.48
C LYS A 90 7.46 4.40 -36.65
N TYR A 91 6.97 5.23 -35.74
CA TYR A 91 5.94 4.83 -34.78
C TYR A 91 4.54 5.29 -35.18
N ASN A 92 3.53 4.46 -34.94
CA ASN A 92 2.13 4.78 -35.20
C ASN A 92 1.60 5.81 -34.19
N LYS A 93 2.08 5.76 -32.94
CA LYS A 93 1.69 6.66 -31.86
C LYS A 93 2.88 6.92 -30.94
N ILE A 94 2.95 8.13 -30.39
CA ILE A 94 3.89 8.52 -29.33
C ILE A 94 3.10 9.29 -28.29
N GLU A 95 3.26 8.94 -27.02
CA GLU A 95 2.62 9.62 -25.90
C GLU A 95 3.54 9.68 -24.68
N ARG A 96 3.23 10.55 -23.73
CA ARG A 96 3.95 10.61 -22.46
C ARG A 96 3.53 9.46 -21.57
N PHE A 97 4.50 8.90 -20.86
CA PHE A 97 4.32 7.87 -19.86
C PHE A 97 5.06 8.26 -18.58
N GLY A 98 4.33 8.67 -17.55
CA GLY A 98 4.87 9.19 -16.29
C GLY A 98 4.17 10.47 -15.83
N ASP A 99 4.75 11.12 -14.82
CA ASP A 99 4.24 12.36 -14.26
C ASP A 99 4.72 13.62 -15.02
N SER A 100 4.45 14.81 -14.47
CA SER A 100 4.80 16.08 -15.10
C SER A 100 6.29 16.38 -15.07
N TRP A 101 7.05 15.78 -14.16
CA TRP A 101 8.45 16.12 -13.88
C TRP A 101 9.43 15.06 -14.36
N SER A 102 8.95 13.79 -14.42
CA SER A 102 9.76 12.66 -14.82
C SER A 102 8.93 11.71 -15.64
N PHE A 103 9.23 11.60 -16.91
CA PHE A 103 8.47 10.76 -17.82
C PHE A 103 9.32 10.15 -18.92
N PHE A 104 8.76 9.10 -19.52
CA PHE A 104 9.25 8.48 -20.74
C PHE A 104 8.35 8.85 -21.93
N TRP A 105 8.86 8.71 -23.12
CA TRP A 105 8.04 8.63 -24.31
C TRP A 105 7.66 7.17 -24.56
N LYS A 106 6.38 6.87 -24.48
CA LYS A 106 5.84 5.57 -24.87
C LYS A 106 5.53 5.60 -26.35
N VAL A 107 6.14 4.67 -27.07
CA VAL A 107 6.01 4.54 -28.52
C VAL A 107 5.23 3.27 -28.86
N TYR A 108 4.51 3.32 -29.98
CA TYR A 108 3.70 2.21 -30.46
C TYR A 108 4.08 1.90 -31.90
N LEU A 109 4.42 0.64 -32.16
CA LEU A 109 4.71 0.11 -33.50
C LEU A 109 3.94 -1.19 -33.70
N ASN A 110 3.02 -1.22 -34.69
CA ASN A 110 2.19 -2.39 -34.99
C ASN A 110 1.45 -2.98 -33.77
N GLY A 111 0.98 -2.11 -32.88
CA GLY A 111 0.27 -2.49 -31.65
C GLY A 111 1.16 -2.81 -30.46
N LEU A 112 2.46 -2.98 -30.68
CA LEU A 112 3.43 -3.23 -29.59
C LEU A 112 3.98 -1.92 -29.05
N GLN A 113 4.38 -1.93 -27.78
CA GLN A 113 4.84 -0.77 -27.02
C GLN A 113 6.34 -0.81 -26.78
N GLY A 114 6.96 0.36 -26.78
CA GLY A 114 8.34 0.60 -26.38
C GLY A 114 8.47 1.89 -25.58
N LEU A 115 9.64 2.16 -25.02
CA LEU A 115 9.93 3.35 -24.22
C LEU A 115 11.25 4.02 -24.64
N TYR A 116 11.21 5.34 -24.63
CA TYR A 116 12.38 6.21 -24.77
C TYR A 116 12.47 7.14 -23.56
N THR A 117 13.68 7.51 -23.15
CA THR A 117 13.85 8.60 -22.18
C THR A 117 13.41 9.92 -22.81
N TYR A 118 13.25 10.95 -21.99
CA TYR A 118 12.95 12.29 -22.45
C TYR A 118 13.99 12.79 -23.49
N GLU A 119 15.26 12.46 -23.31
CA GLU A 119 16.38 12.87 -24.16
C GLU A 119 16.51 12.03 -25.44
N GLY A 120 15.67 11.03 -25.63
CA GLY A 120 15.62 10.21 -26.84
C GLY A 120 16.49 8.95 -26.81
N LYS A 121 16.94 8.49 -25.62
CA LYS A 121 17.57 7.17 -25.49
C LYS A 121 16.51 6.09 -25.48
N GLU A 122 16.63 5.07 -26.32
CA GLU A 122 15.76 3.89 -26.29
C GLU A 122 16.02 3.11 -25.00
N VAL A 123 14.97 2.89 -24.21
CA VAL A 123 14.97 2.11 -22.97
C VAL A 123 14.43 0.71 -23.20
N LEU A 124 13.30 0.62 -23.90
CA LEU A 124 12.68 -0.64 -24.30
C LEU A 124 12.25 -0.53 -25.78
N SER A 125 12.66 -1.48 -26.59
CA SER A 125 12.19 -1.59 -27.99
C SER A 125 10.67 -1.83 -28.05
N ALA A 126 10.04 -1.50 -29.18
CA ALA A 126 8.60 -1.67 -29.36
C ALA A 126 8.24 -3.15 -29.63
N GLU A 127 8.37 -4.01 -28.62
CA GLU A 127 8.19 -5.46 -28.71
C GLU A 127 7.17 -5.97 -27.66
N TYR A 128 6.71 -5.12 -26.74
CA TYR A 128 5.87 -5.52 -25.61
C TYR A 128 4.39 -5.28 -25.90
N GLU A 129 3.52 -6.22 -25.52
CA GLU A 129 2.06 -6.09 -25.59
C GLU A 129 1.56 -4.97 -24.69
N ASN A 130 2.20 -4.81 -23.53
CA ASN A 130 1.92 -3.72 -22.58
C ASN A 130 3.17 -3.34 -21.81
N ILE A 131 3.29 -2.03 -21.50
CA ILE A 131 4.26 -1.48 -20.57
C ILE A 131 3.49 -0.61 -19.57
N SER A 132 3.64 -0.87 -18.28
CA SER A 132 2.97 -0.15 -17.20
C SER A 132 3.89 0.06 -15.99
N SER A 133 3.49 0.94 -15.08
CA SER A 133 4.04 1.05 -13.73
C SER A 133 2.88 1.02 -12.76
N ILE A 134 2.95 0.18 -11.74
CA ILE A 134 1.85 -0.05 -10.79
C ILE A 134 2.14 0.46 -9.38
N ASP A 135 3.36 0.93 -9.13
CA ASP A 135 3.84 1.35 -7.82
C ASP A 135 3.87 2.86 -7.59
N ARG A 136 3.28 3.63 -8.52
CA ARG A 136 3.36 5.10 -8.56
C ARG A 136 4.79 5.65 -8.65
N GLY A 137 5.79 4.82 -8.95
CA GLY A 137 7.14 5.25 -9.27
C GLY A 137 7.21 5.71 -10.72
N PHE A 138 7.78 6.89 -10.97
CA PHE A 138 7.99 7.45 -12.30
C PHE A 138 9.44 7.89 -12.47
N GLY A 139 9.87 7.98 -13.72
CA GLY A 139 11.23 8.39 -14.05
C GLY A 139 12.28 7.36 -13.63
N LYS A 140 13.43 7.83 -13.14
CA LYS A 140 14.59 6.97 -12.80
C LYS A 140 14.33 5.97 -11.68
N ALA A 141 13.26 6.15 -10.88
CA ALA A 141 12.88 5.22 -9.81
C ALA A 141 11.75 4.28 -10.21
N ALA A 142 11.29 4.32 -11.47
CA ALA A 142 10.18 3.50 -11.92
C ALA A 142 10.60 2.06 -12.17
N ASN A 143 9.83 1.13 -11.64
CA ASN A 143 9.86 -0.25 -12.11
C ASN A 143 8.83 -0.42 -13.23
N LEU A 144 9.28 -0.92 -14.36
CA LEU A 144 8.51 -1.07 -15.58
C LEU A 144 8.00 -2.51 -15.67
N ILE A 145 6.70 -2.68 -15.53
CA ILE A 145 6.06 -3.97 -15.74
C ILE A 145 5.77 -4.12 -17.22
N VAL A 146 6.27 -5.18 -17.81
CA VAL A 146 6.05 -5.51 -19.21
C VAL A 146 5.21 -6.76 -19.36
N LYS A 147 4.41 -6.81 -20.44
CA LYS A 147 3.75 -8.04 -20.88
C LYS A 147 4.33 -8.45 -22.24
N GLU A 148 4.84 -9.65 -22.32
CA GLU A 148 5.45 -10.25 -23.49
C GLU A 148 4.93 -11.69 -23.66
N LYS A 149 4.36 -12.01 -24.83
CA LYS A 149 3.76 -13.33 -25.11
C LYS A 149 2.76 -13.80 -24.03
N GLY A 150 1.93 -12.84 -23.57
CA GLY A 150 0.93 -13.09 -22.54
C GLY A 150 1.45 -13.12 -21.11
N GLN A 151 2.77 -13.11 -20.88
CA GLN A 151 3.38 -13.23 -19.56
C GLN A 151 4.00 -11.91 -19.09
N TYR A 152 4.02 -11.72 -17.78
CA TYR A 152 4.55 -10.52 -17.14
C TYR A 152 5.99 -10.69 -16.69
N GLY A 153 6.77 -9.63 -16.88
CA GLY A 153 8.13 -9.46 -16.39
C GLY A 153 8.37 -8.03 -15.91
N MET A 154 9.59 -7.71 -15.53
CA MET A 154 9.95 -6.39 -15.00
C MET A 154 11.31 -5.93 -15.51
N PHE A 155 11.40 -4.60 -15.73
CA PHE A 155 12.64 -3.89 -16.00
C PHE A 155 12.79 -2.71 -15.04
N ASN A 156 14.02 -2.26 -14.83
CA ASN A 156 14.27 -0.96 -14.21
C ASN A 156 14.10 0.19 -15.23
N ALA A 157 14.25 1.42 -14.77
CA ALA A 157 14.12 2.62 -15.60
C ALA A 157 15.22 2.76 -16.65
N GLU A 158 16.34 2.09 -16.47
CA GLU A 158 17.49 2.07 -17.38
C GLU A 158 17.33 1.07 -18.52
N GLY A 159 16.30 0.19 -18.45
CA GLY A 159 16.02 -0.87 -19.42
C GLY A 159 16.74 -2.19 -19.11
N GLU A 160 17.23 -2.37 -17.90
CA GLU A 160 17.79 -3.64 -17.45
C GLU A 160 16.68 -4.57 -16.98
N ARG A 161 16.69 -5.81 -17.45
CA ARG A 161 15.68 -6.80 -17.09
C ARG A 161 15.91 -7.32 -15.67
N LEU A 162 14.99 -7.02 -14.76
CA LEU A 162 15.00 -7.49 -13.36
C LEU A 162 14.33 -8.87 -13.23
N ILE A 163 13.19 -9.04 -13.88
CA ILE A 163 12.38 -10.26 -13.81
C ILE A 163 12.05 -10.71 -15.24
N LYS A 164 12.26 -11.99 -15.53
CA LYS A 164 11.88 -12.59 -16.81
C LYS A 164 10.36 -12.57 -16.98
N SER A 165 9.90 -12.44 -18.23
CA SER A 165 8.48 -12.55 -18.58
C SER A 165 8.05 -14.01 -18.55
N GLU A 166 7.68 -14.49 -17.35
CA GLU A 166 7.27 -15.88 -17.09
C GLU A 166 6.14 -16.01 -16.07
N TYR A 167 5.53 -14.87 -15.66
CA TYR A 167 4.49 -14.82 -14.65
C TYR A 167 3.12 -14.52 -15.26
N ASP A 168 2.07 -15.09 -14.68
CA ASP A 168 0.68 -14.97 -15.15
C ASP A 168 0.05 -13.65 -14.71
N ASP A 169 0.50 -13.11 -13.56
CA ASP A 169 0.00 -11.85 -12.98
C ASP A 169 1.08 -11.16 -12.15
N VAL A 170 0.93 -9.85 -11.98
CA VAL A 170 1.77 -9.03 -11.10
C VAL A 170 0.92 -8.00 -10.37
N LYS A 171 1.13 -7.89 -9.06
CA LYS A 171 0.44 -6.93 -8.19
C LYS A 171 1.45 -6.17 -7.35
N PHE A 172 1.07 -4.95 -6.96
CA PHE A 172 1.83 -4.16 -6.02
C PHE A 172 0.98 -3.86 -4.79
N ALA A 173 1.45 -4.26 -3.62
CA ALA A 173 0.80 -3.97 -2.35
C ALA A 173 1.85 -3.87 -1.23
N ASN A 174 1.62 -2.98 -0.25
CA ASN A 174 2.48 -2.81 0.92
C ASN A 174 3.98 -2.59 0.60
N GLY A 175 4.27 -1.83 -0.49
CA GLY A 175 5.65 -1.55 -0.91
C GLY A 175 6.36 -2.66 -1.69
N HIS A 176 5.66 -3.72 -2.06
CA HIS A 176 6.22 -4.93 -2.66
C HIS A 176 5.49 -5.35 -3.93
N TYR A 177 6.22 -6.00 -4.84
CA TYR A 177 5.63 -6.67 -6.00
C TYR A 177 5.42 -8.15 -5.71
N TYR A 178 4.27 -8.64 -6.11
CA TYR A 178 3.89 -10.05 -6.06
C TYR A 178 3.76 -10.56 -7.49
N PHE A 179 4.61 -11.49 -7.87
CA PHE A 179 4.60 -12.16 -9.15
C PHE A 179 3.96 -13.53 -9.00
N GLN A 180 2.86 -13.80 -9.70
CA GLN A 180 2.13 -15.06 -9.64
C GLN A 180 2.44 -15.93 -10.83
N LYS A 181 2.74 -17.22 -10.58
CA LYS A 181 2.93 -18.26 -11.60
C LYS A 181 2.17 -19.52 -11.16
N GLY A 182 0.99 -19.76 -11.75
CA GLY A 182 0.04 -20.74 -11.24
C GLY A 182 -0.40 -20.39 -9.82
N GLU A 183 -0.27 -21.33 -8.91
CA GLU A 183 -0.57 -21.13 -7.49
C GLU A 183 0.58 -20.48 -6.69
N LYS A 184 1.78 -20.43 -7.25
CA LYS A 184 2.98 -19.91 -6.59
C LYS A 184 3.06 -18.39 -6.72
N LYS A 185 3.57 -17.76 -5.68
CA LYS A 185 3.86 -16.33 -5.66
C LYS A 185 5.32 -16.11 -5.33
N ASP A 186 5.94 -15.25 -6.09
CA ASP A 186 7.27 -14.71 -5.81
C ASP A 186 7.12 -13.26 -5.37
N TYR A 187 8.02 -12.82 -4.53
CA TYR A 187 7.97 -11.53 -3.87
C TYR A 187 9.22 -10.72 -4.17
N LEU A 188 9.03 -9.47 -4.58
CA LEU A 188 10.11 -8.54 -4.84
C LEU A 188 9.87 -7.23 -4.11
N LYS A 189 10.82 -6.83 -3.28
CA LYS A 189 10.82 -5.52 -2.65
C LYS A 189 11.23 -4.44 -3.65
N ARG A 190 10.47 -3.33 -3.70
CA ARG A 190 10.63 -2.27 -4.68
C ARG A 190 12.05 -1.66 -4.72
N ASP A 191 12.62 -1.40 -3.57
CA ASP A 191 13.87 -0.65 -3.42
C ASP A 191 15.15 -1.51 -3.50
N LYS A 192 15.03 -2.83 -3.29
CA LYS A 192 16.20 -3.73 -3.22
C LYS A 192 16.36 -4.71 -4.37
N GLN A 193 15.31 -4.86 -5.18
CA GLN A 193 15.30 -5.75 -6.34
C GLN A 193 15.68 -7.21 -6.04
N ILE A 194 15.48 -7.65 -4.77
CA ILE A 194 15.73 -9.02 -4.34
C ILE A 194 14.44 -9.84 -4.52
N LEU A 195 14.48 -10.86 -5.37
CA LEU A 195 13.35 -11.75 -5.60
C LEU A 195 13.38 -12.91 -4.61
N LEU A 196 12.41 -12.95 -3.69
CA LEU A 196 12.15 -14.06 -2.77
C LEU A 196 11.12 -15.00 -3.40
N LYS A 197 11.56 -16.20 -3.74
CA LYS A 197 10.73 -17.16 -4.48
C LYS A 197 9.84 -18.00 -3.58
N GLY A 198 8.60 -18.24 -4.01
CA GLY A 198 7.67 -19.14 -3.38
C GLY A 198 7.21 -18.74 -1.99
N ILE A 199 7.18 -17.44 -1.69
CA ILE A 199 6.65 -16.92 -0.42
C ILE A 199 5.36 -16.15 -0.61
N SER A 200 4.55 -16.08 0.43
CA SER A 200 3.33 -15.28 0.49
C SER A 200 3.36 -14.41 1.73
N ILE A 201 3.29 -13.08 1.56
CA ILE A 201 3.18 -12.16 2.70
C ILE A 201 1.79 -12.29 3.33
N LYS A 202 1.74 -12.51 4.63
CA LYS A 202 0.51 -12.72 5.40
C LYS A 202 0.19 -11.55 6.34
N GLY A 203 1.20 -10.78 6.73
CA GLY A 203 1.01 -9.64 7.61
C GLY A 203 2.22 -8.71 7.61
N GLN A 204 1.99 -7.49 8.10
CA GLN A 204 3.02 -6.49 8.31
C GLN A 204 2.90 -5.97 9.74
N ILE A 205 4.03 -5.81 10.40
CA ILE A 205 4.18 -5.19 11.72
C ILE A 205 4.97 -3.91 11.51
N THR A 206 4.51 -2.81 12.06
CA THR A 206 5.18 -1.53 11.95
C THR A 206 5.47 -0.97 13.32
N ASN A 207 6.75 -0.78 13.62
CA ASN A 207 7.23 -0.21 14.88
C ASN A 207 7.83 1.16 14.67
N TRP A 208 7.70 2.00 15.70
CA TRP A 208 8.41 3.25 15.82
C TRP A 208 9.55 3.08 16.82
N VAL A 209 10.76 3.30 16.37
CA VAL A 209 11.95 3.24 17.23
C VAL A 209 12.56 4.63 17.32
N GLU A 210 12.80 5.08 18.56
CA GLU A 210 13.55 6.32 18.78
C GLU A 210 15.05 6.04 18.68
N GLU A 211 15.69 6.63 17.67
CA GLU A 211 17.13 6.57 17.49
C GLU A 211 17.69 7.97 17.47
N LYS A 212 18.52 8.33 18.47
CA LYS A 212 19.19 9.63 18.61
C LYS A 212 18.24 10.85 18.52
N GLY A 213 17.04 10.73 19.10
CA GLY A 213 16.04 11.82 19.11
C GLY A 213 15.20 11.93 17.84
N ASN A 214 15.33 10.99 16.90
CA ASN A 214 14.49 10.87 15.72
C ASN A 214 13.67 9.59 15.81
N SER A 215 12.37 9.68 15.58
CA SER A 215 11.52 8.48 15.46
C SER A 215 11.67 7.88 14.07
N LYS A 216 12.15 6.65 14.01
CA LYS A 216 12.25 5.86 12.77
C LYS A 216 11.19 4.78 12.78
N GLN A 217 10.45 4.66 11.68
CA GLN A 217 9.54 3.55 11.44
C GLN A 217 10.31 2.35 10.88
N ILE A 218 10.15 1.18 11.51
CA ILE A 218 10.71 -0.10 11.06
C ILE A 218 9.55 -1.04 10.75
N SER A 219 9.60 -1.70 9.59
CA SER A 219 8.59 -2.66 9.16
C SER A 219 9.13 -4.09 9.15
N TYR A 220 8.32 -5.02 9.64
CA TYR A 220 8.57 -6.45 9.61
C TYR A 220 7.43 -7.13 8.85
N PHE A 221 7.75 -8.23 8.16
CA PHE A 221 6.79 -8.93 7.32
C PHE A 221 6.67 -10.39 7.73
N ILE A 222 5.47 -10.79 8.11
CA ILE A 222 5.14 -12.19 8.33
C ILE A 222 4.92 -12.83 6.97
N PHE A 223 5.62 -13.91 6.67
CA PHE A 223 5.48 -14.62 5.42
C PHE A 223 5.27 -16.12 5.62
N GLU A 224 4.65 -16.75 4.65
CA GLU A 224 4.48 -18.19 4.52
C GLU A 224 5.31 -18.69 3.34
N ASP A 225 6.09 -19.74 3.53
CA ASP A 225 6.84 -20.39 2.48
C ASP A 225 5.97 -21.38 1.66
N ASN A 226 6.58 -21.99 0.65
CA ASN A 226 5.91 -22.97 -0.22
C ASN A 226 5.55 -24.29 0.47
N LYS A 227 5.96 -24.50 1.74
CA LYS A 227 5.63 -25.66 2.56
C LYS A 227 4.56 -25.34 3.61
N GLY A 228 3.98 -24.13 3.58
CA GLY A 228 3.01 -23.67 4.56
C GLY A 228 3.62 -23.31 5.91
N ARG A 229 4.94 -23.02 5.98
CA ARG A 229 5.63 -22.61 7.19
C ARG A 229 5.78 -21.11 7.24
N PHE A 230 5.55 -20.53 8.41
CA PHE A 230 5.61 -19.12 8.67
C PHE A 230 6.96 -18.69 9.22
N GLY A 231 7.42 -17.54 8.78
CA GLY A 231 8.64 -16.85 9.20
C GLY A 231 8.46 -15.34 9.25
N LEU A 232 9.53 -14.63 9.60
CA LEU A 232 9.57 -13.17 9.69
C LEU A 232 10.83 -12.64 8.99
N PHE A 233 10.71 -11.56 8.23
CA PHE A 233 11.83 -10.77 7.75
C PHE A 233 11.62 -9.27 8.01
N ASP A 234 12.71 -8.53 8.07
CA ASP A 234 12.67 -7.08 8.28
C ASP A 234 12.52 -6.31 6.95
N GLU A 235 12.41 -5.01 7.05
CA GLU A 235 12.38 -4.11 5.88
C GLU A 235 13.63 -4.20 4.99
N ASN A 236 14.70 -4.85 5.49
CA ASN A 236 15.95 -5.07 4.79
C ASN A 236 16.04 -6.45 4.11
N ASP A 237 14.93 -7.21 4.10
CA ASP A 237 14.84 -8.58 3.60
C ASP A 237 15.76 -9.57 4.34
N SER A 238 16.20 -9.19 5.55
CA SER A 238 16.94 -10.07 6.44
C SER A 238 15.95 -10.97 7.14
N ALA A 239 16.11 -12.29 6.96
CA ALA A 239 15.30 -13.26 7.67
C ALA A 239 15.65 -13.22 9.16
N LEU A 240 14.74 -12.70 9.98
CA LEU A 240 14.86 -12.72 11.45
C LEU A 240 14.42 -14.06 12.01
N ILE A 241 13.38 -14.63 11.43
CA ILE A 241 12.84 -15.94 11.80
C ILE A 241 12.68 -16.76 10.53
N SER A 242 13.47 -17.80 10.38
CA SER A 242 13.33 -18.75 9.27
C SER A 242 11.97 -19.45 9.31
N PRO A 243 11.40 -19.86 8.16
CA PRO A 243 10.09 -20.52 8.11
C PRO A 243 10.09 -21.82 8.89
N GLN A 244 9.41 -21.86 10.03
CA GLN A 244 9.37 -23.01 10.91
C GLN A 244 8.04 -23.22 11.63
N TYR A 245 7.21 -22.19 11.76
CA TYR A 245 5.96 -22.24 12.50
C TYR A 245 4.78 -22.65 11.61
N GLU A 246 3.76 -23.30 12.21
CA GLU A 246 2.51 -23.69 11.53
C GLU A 246 1.57 -22.50 11.30
N SER A 247 1.64 -21.49 12.19
CA SER A 247 1.00 -20.19 12.03
C SER A 247 1.81 -19.13 12.75
N MET A 248 1.61 -17.87 12.37
CA MET A 248 2.21 -16.71 13.00
C MET A 248 1.26 -15.53 12.88
N ASP A 249 0.88 -14.95 14.00
CA ASP A 249 0.06 -13.76 14.11
C ASP A 249 0.81 -12.70 14.92
N SER A 250 0.69 -11.44 14.51
CA SER A 250 1.19 -10.32 15.31
C SER A 250 0.25 -10.07 16.49
N TYR A 251 0.81 -9.88 17.68
CA TYR A 251 0.08 -9.44 18.85
C TYR A 251 0.57 -8.06 19.26
N TYR A 252 -0.27 -7.07 19.06
CA TYR A 252 0.09 -5.69 19.30
C TYR A 252 0.01 -5.36 20.79
N ASN A 253 1.11 -4.83 21.36
CA ASN A 253 1.15 -4.39 22.76
C ASN A 253 1.49 -2.89 22.83
N ILE A 254 0.49 -2.06 23.12
CA ILE A 254 0.61 -0.60 23.18
C ILE A 254 1.44 -0.11 24.39
N SER A 255 1.53 -0.89 25.45
CA SER A 255 1.95 -0.39 26.77
C SER A 255 3.37 -0.72 27.20
N SER A 256 4.04 -1.66 26.56
CA SER A 256 5.36 -2.14 27.01
C SER A 256 6.56 -1.52 26.28
N GLY A 257 6.45 -0.29 25.80
CA GLY A 257 7.59 0.42 25.21
C GLY A 257 8.24 -0.32 24.06
N ASN A 258 7.54 -0.42 22.93
CA ASN A 258 8.05 -0.93 21.65
C ASN A 258 8.53 -2.38 21.60
N LYS A 259 7.96 -3.30 22.38
CA LYS A 259 8.19 -4.74 22.22
C LYS A 259 7.00 -5.37 21.54
N ASP A 260 7.17 -5.75 20.28
CA ASP A 260 6.19 -6.56 19.58
C ASP A 260 6.39 -8.04 19.91
N TYR A 261 5.28 -8.72 19.96
CA TYR A 261 5.22 -10.15 20.18
C TYR A 261 4.52 -10.82 19.01
N LEU A 262 4.90 -12.08 18.79
CA LEU A 262 4.28 -12.94 17.79
C LEU A 262 3.65 -14.13 18.52
N VAL A 263 2.37 -14.36 18.27
CA VAL A 263 1.71 -15.60 18.67
C VAL A 263 1.95 -16.61 17.56
N VAL A 264 2.63 -17.68 17.88
CA VAL A 264 3.04 -18.69 16.90
C VAL A 264 2.56 -20.08 17.31
N LYS A 265 2.33 -20.94 16.32
CA LYS A 265 1.92 -22.31 16.51
C LYS A 265 3.04 -23.26 16.14
N GLN A 266 3.35 -24.20 17.03
CA GLN A 266 4.33 -25.25 16.82
C GLN A 266 3.84 -26.55 17.49
N ASN A 267 3.91 -27.68 16.79
CA ASN A 267 3.40 -28.98 17.22
C ASN A 267 1.94 -28.89 17.71
N ALA A 268 1.08 -28.24 16.91
CA ALA A 268 -0.34 -28.00 17.20
C ALA A 268 -0.63 -27.20 18.48
N ARG A 269 0.36 -26.55 19.10
CA ARG A 269 0.21 -25.72 20.30
C ARG A 269 0.69 -24.30 20.06
N PHE A 270 -0.01 -23.35 20.66
CA PHE A 270 0.34 -21.93 20.62
C PHE A 270 1.30 -21.56 21.75
N GLY A 271 2.18 -20.64 21.43
CA GLY A 271 3.09 -19.96 22.34
C GLY A 271 3.33 -18.53 21.86
N VAL A 272 4.13 -17.79 22.59
CA VAL A 272 4.49 -16.40 22.25
C VAL A 272 6.00 -16.29 22.17
N ILE A 273 6.48 -15.64 21.10
CA ILE A 273 7.89 -15.30 20.90
C ILE A 273 8.04 -13.79 20.71
N ASP A 274 9.24 -13.27 20.91
CA ASP A 274 9.61 -11.93 20.50
C ASP A 274 10.12 -11.91 19.03
N LEU A 275 10.40 -10.73 18.50
CA LEU A 275 10.90 -10.58 17.13
C LEU A 275 12.30 -11.20 16.90
N SER A 276 13.04 -11.50 17.96
CA SER A 276 14.32 -12.21 17.92
C SER A 276 14.19 -13.74 17.98
N ASN A 277 12.96 -14.24 17.91
CA ASN A 277 12.63 -15.66 18.04
C ASN A 277 12.86 -16.26 19.43
N LYS A 278 12.97 -15.43 20.46
CA LYS A 278 13.07 -15.90 21.84
C LYS A 278 11.66 -16.26 22.36
N VAL A 279 11.53 -17.46 22.93
CA VAL A 279 10.27 -17.89 23.54
C VAL A 279 9.99 -17.06 24.80
N VAL A 280 8.87 -16.35 24.78
CA VAL A 280 8.34 -15.56 25.92
C VAL A 280 7.34 -16.39 26.70
N ILE A 281 6.41 -17.05 26.01
CA ILE A 281 5.44 -17.97 26.61
C ILE A 281 5.55 -19.32 25.91
N PRO A 282 5.70 -20.43 26.64
CA PRO A 282 5.95 -21.76 26.06
C PRO A 282 4.78 -22.29 25.23
N PHE A 283 5.07 -23.20 24.30
CA PHE A 283 4.12 -23.83 23.37
C PHE A 283 3.30 -24.92 24.08
N LYS A 284 2.23 -24.57 24.76
CA LYS A 284 1.36 -25.51 25.46
C LYS A 284 -0.13 -25.22 25.36
N TYR A 285 -0.50 -24.09 24.76
CA TYR A 285 -1.86 -23.61 24.69
C TYR A 285 -2.60 -24.08 23.43
N LYS A 286 -3.94 -24.23 23.51
CA LYS A 286 -4.80 -24.69 22.43
C LYS A 286 -5.15 -23.59 21.46
N SER A 287 -5.41 -22.40 21.98
CA SER A 287 -5.78 -21.20 21.22
C SER A 287 -5.34 -19.93 21.95
N PHE A 288 -5.67 -18.78 21.35
CA PHE A 288 -5.47 -17.46 21.95
C PHE A 288 -6.59 -16.50 21.54
N SER A 289 -6.81 -15.48 22.34
CA SER A 289 -7.69 -14.37 21.99
C SER A 289 -6.89 -13.21 21.40
N LYS A 290 -7.40 -12.61 20.32
CA LYS A 290 -6.84 -11.38 19.72
C LYS A 290 -7.23 -10.09 20.46
N ILE A 291 -8.03 -10.21 21.52
CA ILE A 291 -8.45 -9.06 22.32
C ILE A 291 -7.25 -8.50 23.06
N TYR A 292 -7.02 -7.21 22.85
CA TYR A 292 -5.94 -6.49 23.51
C TYR A 292 -6.20 -6.38 25.03
N ILE A 293 -5.24 -6.85 25.82
CA ILE A 293 -5.19 -6.70 27.28
C ILE A 293 -3.80 -6.19 27.63
N ARG A 294 -3.72 -5.12 28.42
CA ARG A 294 -2.46 -4.45 28.75
C ARG A 294 -1.42 -5.43 29.29
N ASP A 295 -0.26 -5.55 28.62
CA ASP A 295 0.87 -6.41 28.99
C ASP A 295 0.55 -7.90 29.15
N HIS A 296 -0.66 -8.33 28.76
CA HIS A 296 -1.12 -9.71 28.92
C HIS A 296 -1.75 -10.21 27.61
N ILE A 297 -1.78 -11.51 27.48
CA ILE A 297 -2.50 -12.23 26.44
C ILE A 297 -3.40 -13.31 27.07
N ALA A 298 -4.61 -13.43 26.56
CA ALA A 298 -5.50 -14.53 26.93
C ALA A 298 -5.17 -15.76 26.08
N LEU A 299 -4.72 -16.82 26.72
CA LEU A 299 -4.35 -18.10 26.13
C LEU A 299 -5.20 -19.22 26.72
N GLU A 300 -5.68 -20.12 25.87
CA GLU A 300 -6.53 -21.24 26.25
C GLU A 300 -5.69 -22.47 26.59
N ASP A 301 -5.86 -22.99 27.82
CA ASP A 301 -5.32 -24.27 28.26
C ASP A 301 -6.42 -25.37 28.31
N GLU A 302 -6.21 -26.44 29.07
CA GLU A 302 -7.18 -27.53 29.20
C GLU A 302 -8.44 -27.15 30.02
N LYS A 303 -8.39 -26.05 30.77
CA LYS A 303 -9.46 -25.60 31.66
C LYS A 303 -10.19 -24.33 31.18
N GLY A 304 -9.74 -23.76 30.06
CA GLY A 304 -10.26 -22.52 29.51
C GLY A 304 -9.17 -21.47 29.32
N TYR A 305 -9.57 -20.21 29.16
CA TYR A 305 -8.64 -19.10 29.00
C TYR A 305 -8.01 -18.68 30.32
N ILE A 306 -6.73 -18.32 30.27
CA ILE A 306 -5.98 -17.67 31.33
C ILE A 306 -5.25 -16.43 30.79
N LEU A 307 -4.98 -15.46 31.63
CA LEU A 307 -4.17 -14.30 31.29
C LEU A 307 -2.70 -14.58 31.62
N CYS A 308 -1.85 -14.52 30.60
CA CYS A 308 -0.41 -14.67 30.73
C CYS A 308 0.28 -13.31 30.53
N SER A 309 1.19 -12.96 31.42
CA SER A 309 2.02 -11.77 31.35
C SER A 309 3.05 -11.90 30.21
N LEU A 310 3.14 -10.91 29.38
CA LEU A 310 4.15 -10.82 28.32
C LEU A 310 5.53 -10.34 28.84
N LYS A 311 5.59 -9.86 30.09
CA LYS A 311 6.82 -9.34 30.70
C LYS A 311 7.66 -10.44 31.34
N ASP A 312 7.04 -11.32 32.09
CA ASP A 312 7.71 -12.30 32.96
C ASP A 312 7.15 -13.71 32.83
N ASN A 313 6.22 -13.94 31.89
CA ASN A 313 5.53 -15.22 31.69
C ASN A 313 4.74 -15.70 32.92
N SER A 314 4.46 -14.81 33.88
CA SER A 314 3.60 -15.16 35.01
C SER A 314 2.15 -15.31 34.55
N ILE A 315 1.42 -16.18 35.23
CA ILE A 315 -0.02 -16.36 35.04
C ILE A 315 -0.73 -15.41 35.97
N PHE A 316 -1.59 -14.52 35.43
CA PHE A 316 -2.39 -13.64 36.25
C PHE A 316 -3.41 -14.46 37.07
N GLN A 317 -3.11 -14.64 38.33
CA GLN A 317 -3.95 -15.23 39.37
C GLN A 317 -4.94 -16.28 38.87
N SER A 318 -4.61 -17.51 38.69
CA SER A 318 -5.53 -18.65 38.52
C SER A 318 -6.97 -18.38 38.00
N LEU A 319 -7.18 -17.23 37.32
CA LEU A 319 -8.44 -16.81 36.73
C LEU A 319 -8.67 -17.56 35.46
N HIS A 320 -9.28 -18.76 35.54
CA HIS A 320 -9.78 -19.44 34.35
C HIS A 320 -11.19 -18.93 34.00
N PHE A 321 -11.42 -18.69 32.71
CA PHE A 321 -12.74 -18.35 32.19
C PHE A 321 -12.94 -19.10 30.84
N ASN A 322 -14.20 -19.29 30.45
CA ASN A 322 -14.53 -20.15 29.33
C ASN A 322 -14.51 -19.37 28.01
N ASP A 323 -14.87 -18.08 28.04
CA ASP A 323 -14.92 -17.23 26.88
C ASP A 323 -14.56 -15.80 27.21
N ILE A 324 -14.12 -15.06 26.17
CA ILE A 324 -13.84 -13.62 26.21
C ILE A 324 -14.35 -12.95 24.97
N ARG A 325 -15.16 -11.92 25.13
CA ARG A 325 -15.61 -11.08 24.02
C ARG A 325 -15.15 -9.64 24.19
N GLU A 326 -14.75 -9.04 23.09
CA GLU A 326 -14.35 -7.65 23.07
C GLU A 326 -15.59 -6.75 23.19
N THR A 327 -15.38 -5.67 23.91
CA THR A 327 -16.30 -4.55 23.94
C THR A 327 -15.57 -3.30 23.46
N SER A 328 -16.30 -2.28 23.05
CA SER A 328 -15.71 -0.98 22.83
C SER A 328 -15.05 -0.44 24.10
N GLY A 329 -13.92 0.27 23.96
CA GLY A 329 -13.25 0.92 25.09
C GLY A 329 -12.36 0.03 25.93
N SER A 330 -12.30 0.33 27.24
CA SER A 330 -11.31 -0.19 28.18
C SER A 330 -11.68 -1.54 28.80
N TYR A 331 -12.80 -2.15 28.40
CA TYR A 331 -13.32 -3.36 29.05
C TYR A 331 -13.39 -4.56 28.10
N ALA A 332 -13.41 -5.76 28.69
CA ALA A 332 -13.78 -7.00 28.03
C ALA A 332 -14.77 -7.76 28.91
N VAL A 333 -15.74 -8.43 28.32
CA VAL A 333 -16.63 -9.35 29.03
C VAL A 333 -16.00 -10.74 29.00
N ILE A 334 -15.81 -11.34 30.15
CA ILE A 334 -15.33 -12.71 30.30
C ILE A 334 -16.43 -13.57 30.92
N GLU A 335 -16.53 -14.81 30.45
CA GLU A 335 -17.56 -15.77 30.90
C GLU A 335 -16.93 -16.95 31.62
N LYS A 336 -17.53 -17.35 32.74
CA LYS A 336 -17.20 -18.55 33.45
C LYS A 336 -18.47 -19.24 33.96
N GLU A 337 -18.63 -20.52 33.61
CA GLU A 337 -19.76 -21.36 34.07
C GLU A 337 -21.13 -20.74 33.82
N GLY A 338 -21.31 -20.10 32.66
CA GLY A 338 -22.55 -19.40 32.27
C GLY A 338 -22.80 -18.10 33.02
N LYS A 339 -21.79 -17.54 33.67
CA LYS A 339 -21.85 -16.21 34.31
C LYS A 339 -20.79 -15.30 33.77
N GLU A 340 -21.20 -14.08 33.49
CA GLU A 340 -20.34 -13.03 32.94
C GLU A 340 -19.74 -12.14 34.03
N ALA A 341 -18.53 -11.68 33.75
CA ALA A 341 -17.81 -10.68 34.52
C ALA A 341 -17.27 -9.60 33.59
N LEU A 342 -17.04 -8.39 34.08
CA LEU A 342 -16.47 -7.29 33.33
C LEU A 342 -15.04 -7.04 33.80
N LEU A 343 -14.10 -7.28 32.87
CA LEU A 343 -12.67 -7.11 33.10
C LEU A 343 -12.24 -5.73 32.56
N ASN A 344 -11.56 -4.93 33.35
CA ASN A 344 -10.83 -3.77 32.85
C ASN A 344 -9.53 -4.23 32.16
N LYS A 345 -9.40 -3.99 30.85
CA LYS A 345 -8.26 -4.41 30.05
C LYS A 345 -6.93 -3.73 30.43
N LEU A 346 -6.98 -2.61 31.13
CA LEU A 346 -5.81 -1.81 31.52
C LEU A 346 -5.31 -2.11 32.95
N THR A 347 -6.23 -2.26 33.92
CA THR A 347 -5.88 -2.50 35.32
C THR A 347 -5.96 -3.97 35.73
N LEU A 348 -6.64 -4.80 34.94
CA LEU A 348 -6.95 -6.21 35.17
C LEU A 348 -7.94 -6.44 36.35
N ASP A 349 -8.56 -5.38 36.81
CA ASP A 349 -9.59 -5.48 37.87
C ASP A 349 -10.92 -5.96 37.27
N LEU A 350 -11.65 -6.73 38.03
CA LEU A 350 -13.04 -7.05 37.71
C LEU A 350 -13.96 -5.93 38.21
N LEU A 351 -14.50 -5.14 37.30
CA LEU A 351 -15.52 -4.15 37.64
C LEU A 351 -16.82 -4.83 38.12
N PHE A 352 -17.20 -5.92 37.43
CA PHE A 352 -18.29 -6.81 37.84
C PHE A 352 -17.77 -8.25 37.99
N PRO A 353 -18.08 -8.94 39.09
CA PRO A 353 -17.69 -10.34 39.32
C PRO A 353 -18.56 -11.30 38.51
N PHE A 354 -18.15 -12.59 38.45
CA PHE A 354 -18.90 -13.69 37.79
C PHE A 354 -20.23 -14.00 38.53
N LYS A 355 -21.25 -13.25 38.29
CA LYS A 355 -22.61 -13.50 38.84
C LYS A 355 -23.73 -13.11 37.91
N TYR A 356 -23.42 -12.38 36.82
CA TYR A 356 -24.40 -11.88 35.88
C TYR A 356 -24.65 -12.89 34.76
N GLU A 357 -25.86 -12.92 34.21
CA GLU A 357 -26.21 -13.75 33.05
C GLU A 357 -25.80 -13.08 31.73
N GLU A 358 -25.79 -11.75 31.75
CA GLU A 358 -25.43 -10.97 30.59
C GLU A 358 -24.93 -9.59 31.04
N ILE A 359 -23.85 -9.12 30.40
CA ILE A 359 -23.30 -7.78 30.55
C ILE A 359 -23.23 -7.13 29.17
N VAL A 360 -23.89 -6.01 29.01
CA VAL A 360 -23.88 -5.22 27.77
C VAL A 360 -23.33 -3.83 28.08
N ILE A 361 -22.39 -3.35 27.30
CA ILE A 361 -21.93 -1.97 27.37
C ILE A 361 -22.86 -1.14 26.46
N VAL A 362 -23.56 -0.19 27.06
CA VAL A 362 -24.56 0.67 26.37
C VAL A 362 -23.89 1.94 25.84
N GLU A 363 -23.00 2.53 26.64
CA GLU A 363 -22.15 3.68 26.24
C GLU A 363 -20.71 3.36 26.61
N GLU A 364 -19.78 3.71 25.74
CA GLU A 364 -18.35 3.48 25.95
C GLU A 364 -17.91 4.02 27.31
N ASP A 365 -17.35 3.10 28.13
CA ASP A 365 -16.74 3.33 29.44
C ASP A 365 -17.64 4.00 30.50
N SER A 366 -18.96 4.15 30.26
CA SER A 366 -19.82 4.92 31.15
C SER A 366 -21.16 4.29 31.53
N LEU A 367 -21.78 3.51 30.68
CA LEU A 367 -23.09 2.93 30.93
C LEU A 367 -23.13 1.42 30.60
N PHE A 368 -23.50 0.61 31.61
CA PHE A 368 -23.55 -0.85 31.50
C PHE A 368 -24.97 -1.33 31.79
N SER A 369 -25.45 -2.30 31.01
CA SER A 369 -26.62 -3.09 31.32
C SER A 369 -26.17 -4.46 31.81
N VAL A 370 -26.61 -4.86 32.97
CA VAL A 370 -26.34 -6.19 33.57
C VAL A 370 -27.62 -6.91 33.86
N ARG A 371 -27.69 -8.20 33.52
CA ARG A 371 -28.86 -9.04 33.73
C ARG A 371 -28.58 -10.13 34.76
N MET A 372 -29.52 -10.29 35.69
CA MET A 372 -29.51 -11.34 36.68
C MET A 372 -30.90 -11.92 36.79
N ALA A 373 -31.08 -13.21 36.54
CA ALA A 373 -32.39 -13.88 36.62
C ALA A 373 -33.52 -13.05 36.03
N ASN A 374 -34.38 -12.44 36.82
CA ASN A 374 -35.50 -11.62 36.36
C ASN A 374 -35.24 -10.10 36.46
N MET A 375 -34.00 -9.64 36.52
CA MET A 375 -33.66 -8.25 36.75
C MET A 375 -32.61 -7.76 35.77
N VAL A 376 -32.87 -6.60 35.16
CA VAL A 376 -31.90 -5.86 34.34
C VAL A 376 -31.49 -4.59 35.08
N LEU A 377 -30.20 -4.35 35.22
CA LEU A 377 -29.62 -3.18 35.85
C LEU A 377 -28.92 -2.32 34.82
N LEU A 378 -29.21 -1.02 34.79
CA LEU A 378 -28.41 -0.01 34.08
C LEU A 378 -27.56 0.75 35.10
N THR A 379 -26.26 0.81 34.91
CA THR A 379 -25.35 1.49 35.82
C THR A 379 -24.37 2.40 35.07
N LYS A 380 -24.28 3.65 35.54
CA LYS A 380 -23.12 4.51 35.30
C LYS A 380 -22.16 4.30 36.45
N THR A 381 -20.87 4.33 36.21
CA THR A 381 -19.81 4.21 37.23
C THR A 381 -20.20 4.88 38.57
N ILE A 382 -20.73 4.11 39.55
CA ILE A 382 -21.10 4.53 40.90
C ILE A 382 -22.61 4.76 41.15
N ARG A 383 -23.54 4.66 40.20
CA ARG A 383 -24.97 4.69 40.50
C ARG A 383 -25.70 3.54 39.86
N LEU A 384 -26.18 2.59 40.66
CA LEU A 384 -26.99 1.46 40.20
C LEU A 384 -28.44 1.89 39.95
N LEU A 385 -28.93 1.76 38.75
CA LEU A 385 -30.34 1.92 38.38
C LEU A 385 -30.96 0.53 38.26
N PHE A 386 -31.91 0.20 39.11
CA PHE A 386 -32.64 -1.08 39.07
C PHE A 386 -33.90 -0.95 38.24
N HIS A 387 -34.07 -1.87 37.30
CA HIS A 387 -35.36 -2.07 36.63
C HIS A 387 -35.88 -3.43 37.05
N ALA A 388 -36.90 -3.43 37.93
CA ALA A 388 -37.58 -4.66 38.33
C ALA A 388 -38.65 -5.02 37.32
N CYS A 389 -38.51 -6.15 36.64
CA CYS A 389 -39.55 -6.73 35.82
C CYS A 389 -40.36 -7.71 36.64
N THR A 390 -41.60 -7.41 36.90
CA THR A 390 -42.59 -8.38 37.41
C THR A 390 -43.26 -9.07 36.23
N THR A 391 -43.83 -10.24 36.47
CA THR A 391 -44.52 -11.06 35.44
C THR A 391 -45.66 -10.34 34.66
N ASN A 392 -45.96 -9.10 35.03
CA ASN A 392 -47.09 -8.30 34.42
C ASN A 392 -46.64 -6.95 33.85
N GLY A 393 -45.36 -6.76 33.51
CA GLY A 393 -44.86 -5.55 32.84
C GLY A 393 -43.92 -4.69 33.70
N CYS A 394 -42.94 -4.04 33.04
CA CYS A 394 -41.95 -3.18 33.70
C CYS A 394 -42.52 -1.78 33.97
N THR A 395 -42.68 -1.39 35.23
CA THR A 395 -43.32 -0.11 35.55
C THR A 395 -42.62 0.83 36.54
N LYS A 396 -41.45 0.53 37.09
CA LYS A 396 -40.75 1.52 37.96
C LYS A 396 -39.25 1.44 37.93
N TRP A 397 -38.58 2.59 37.88
CA TRP A 397 -37.18 2.80 38.07
C TRP A 397 -36.88 3.08 39.54
N ALA A 398 -35.98 2.35 40.13
CA ALA A 398 -35.46 2.62 41.48
C ALA A 398 -33.96 2.95 41.39
N VAL A 399 -33.53 4.07 41.96
CA VAL A 399 -32.13 4.46 42.07
C VAL A 399 -31.67 4.11 43.46
N ILE A 400 -30.68 3.20 43.58
CA ILE A 400 -29.99 2.93 44.85
C ILE A 400 -28.55 3.41 44.66
N SER A 401 -28.14 4.44 45.39
CA SER A 401 -26.72 4.80 45.49
C SER A 401 -26.10 3.92 46.61
N LEU A 402 -25.13 3.10 46.26
CA LEU A 402 -24.23 2.48 47.23
C LEU A 402 -23.08 3.46 47.50
N LEU A 403 -22.97 3.93 48.75
CA LEU A 403 -21.82 4.62 49.29
C LEU A 403 -20.64 3.66 49.41
#